data_2bc00b73ff796c9ab7d2d1479ba72495
#
_entry.id   2bc00b73ff796c9ab7d2d1479ba72495
#
_cell.length_a   1.000
_cell.length_b   1.000
_cell.length_c   1.000
_cell.angle_alpha   90.00
_cell.angle_beta   90.00
_cell.angle_gamma   90.00
#
_symmetry.space_group_name_H-M   'P 1'
#
loop_
_entity.id
_entity.type
_entity.pdbx_description
1 polymer ?
#
loop_
_entity_poly.entity_id
_entity_poly.type
_entity_poly.pdbx_seq_one_letter_code
_entity_poly.pdbx_strand_id
1 'polypeptide(L)'
;MSALSSWNWSLAEDLAFWHDAGIDHVGIWTAKLDQAGWDAGLTAVRDGGLRVGNVMGAGPFTLDDPTRWPAERVRLGAMLDAAATLGARCLGLTTGPAYRMEWDAAARALSAALAPVIETGLPVPIAFEHTNSLRPDLGFVHSLADAVDLARRLGVGVCMECNACWAERDLRRTIETGVDVILMVQVDDFVVGTRDTPNRVVPGDGDIPLEGIVGHLLESGYRGDFDLELVGPRIEEEGYAAAIGRGVAAMTGMLDRLGA
;
A
#
# COMPACT_ATOMS: atom_id res chain seq x y z
N MET A 1 1.33 2.44 10.34
CA MET A 1 2.37 3.40 9.91
C MET A 1 3.21 2.76 8.84
N SER A 2 3.26 3.30 7.66
CA SER A 2 4.07 2.76 6.55
C SER A 2 5.55 3.11 6.71
N ALA A 3 6.44 2.14 6.54
CA ALA A 3 7.89 2.34 6.46
C ALA A 3 8.32 3.20 5.25
N LEU A 4 7.44 3.37 4.25
CA LEU A 4 7.66 4.28 3.13
C LEU A 4 7.65 5.76 3.56
N SER A 5 6.98 6.11 4.65
CA SER A 5 6.90 7.50 5.14
C SER A 5 8.23 8.07 5.60
N SER A 6 9.19 7.21 5.84
CA SER A 6 10.56 7.54 6.24
C SER A 6 11.59 6.93 5.28
N TRP A 7 11.32 6.98 3.99
CA TRP A 7 11.99 6.18 2.97
C TRP A 7 13.52 6.33 2.93
N ASN A 8 14.06 7.48 3.40
CA ASN A 8 15.51 7.70 3.54
C ASN A 8 16.10 7.18 4.86
N TRP A 9 15.26 6.74 5.81
CA TRP A 9 15.75 6.09 7.02
C TRP A 9 16.04 4.62 6.78
N SER A 10 17.02 4.11 7.50
CA SER A 10 17.26 2.67 7.61
C SER A 10 16.13 1.99 8.40
N LEU A 11 16.02 0.67 8.28
CA LEU A 11 15.10 -0.11 9.11
C LEU A 11 15.39 0.07 10.61
N ALA A 12 16.66 0.19 11.00
CA ALA A 12 17.04 0.38 12.40
C ALA A 12 16.57 1.74 12.95
N GLU A 13 16.62 2.81 12.13
CA GLU A 13 16.08 4.12 12.50
C GLU A 13 14.57 4.08 12.64
N ASP A 14 13.85 3.40 11.73
CA ASP A 14 12.41 3.20 11.84
C ASP A 14 12.04 2.48 13.13
N LEU A 15 12.68 1.35 13.42
CA LEU A 15 12.40 0.55 14.62
C LEU A 15 12.64 1.33 15.91
N ALA A 16 13.74 2.10 15.98
CA ALA A 16 14.04 2.95 17.12
C ALA A 16 12.97 4.04 17.29
N PHE A 17 12.62 4.73 16.19
CA PHE A 17 11.61 5.78 16.24
C PHE A 17 10.22 5.24 16.60
N TRP A 18 9.78 4.13 16.02
CA TRP A 18 8.48 3.54 16.33
C TRP A 18 8.38 3.11 17.80
N HIS A 19 9.44 2.52 18.32
CA HIS A 19 9.53 2.18 19.73
C HIS A 19 9.38 3.43 20.63
N ASP A 20 10.16 4.48 20.34
CA ASP A 20 10.18 5.70 21.16
C ASP A 20 8.85 6.49 21.05
N ALA A 21 8.20 6.43 19.87
CA ALA A 21 6.92 7.08 19.62
C ALA A 21 5.70 6.24 20.06
N GLY A 22 5.90 5.01 20.53
CA GLY A 22 4.82 4.10 20.91
C GLY A 22 3.98 3.61 19.71
N ILE A 23 4.56 3.56 18.51
CA ILE A 23 3.92 3.04 17.31
C ILE A 23 4.18 1.55 17.25
N ASP A 24 3.15 0.74 17.44
CA ASP A 24 3.22 -0.73 17.50
C ASP A 24 2.63 -1.43 16.27
N HIS A 25 1.95 -0.70 15.38
CA HIS A 25 1.30 -1.24 14.18
C HIS A 25 1.89 -0.60 12.92
N VAL A 26 2.56 -1.43 12.10
CA VAL A 26 3.42 -0.94 11.02
C VAL A 26 3.22 -1.69 9.71
N GLY A 27 3.50 -1.01 8.60
CA GLY A 27 3.70 -1.60 7.28
C GLY A 27 5.21 -1.63 6.98
N ILE A 28 5.72 -2.75 6.53
CA ILE A 28 7.14 -2.94 6.23
C ILE A 28 7.39 -2.79 4.73
N TRP A 29 8.41 -2.01 4.37
CA TRP A 29 8.85 -1.90 2.99
C TRP A 29 10.04 -2.85 2.72
N THR A 30 9.88 -3.73 1.73
CA THR A 30 10.87 -4.79 1.43
C THR A 30 12.25 -4.26 1.10
N ALA A 31 12.37 -3.07 0.50
CA ALA A 31 13.67 -2.47 0.24
C ALA A 31 14.49 -2.20 1.51
N LYS A 32 13.82 -1.93 2.65
CA LYS A 32 14.53 -1.76 3.94
C LYS A 32 14.99 -3.10 4.51
N LEU A 33 14.27 -4.20 4.24
CA LEU A 33 14.74 -5.54 4.56
C LEU A 33 15.98 -5.89 3.74
N ASP A 34 15.98 -5.60 2.43
CA ASP A 34 17.14 -5.82 1.56
C ASP A 34 18.36 -5.02 2.05
N GLN A 35 18.18 -3.75 2.40
CA GLN A 35 19.26 -2.88 2.89
C GLN A 35 19.84 -3.34 4.24
N ALA A 36 19.00 -3.86 5.12
CA ALA A 36 19.43 -4.39 6.42
C ALA A 36 20.06 -5.79 6.34
N GLY A 37 19.94 -6.44 5.17
CA GLY A 37 20.15 -7.88 4.98
C GLY A 37 18.86 -8.62 5.33
N TRP A 38 18.29 -9.32 4.34
CA TRP A 38 16.95 -9.88 4.38
C TRP A 38 16.60 -10.60 5.68
N ASP A 39 17.39 -11.62 6.06
CA ASP A 39 17.13 -12.40 7.27
C ASP A 39 17.35 -11.60 8.56
N ALA A 40 18.34 -10.72 8.57
CA ALA A 40 18.60 -9.83 9.71
C ALA A 40 17.47 -8.81 9.88
N GLY A 41 16.96 -8.25 8.78
CA GLY A 41 15.82 -7.34 8.78
C GLY A 41 14.55 -8.01 9.31
N LEU A 42 14.23 -9.22 8.82
CA LEU A 42 13.08 -10.00 9.32
C LEU A 42 13.19 -10.27 10.83
N THR A 43 14.38 -10.66 11.27
CA THR A 43 14.66 -10.91 12.69
C THR A 43 14.47 -9.65 13.52
N ALA A 44 15.01 -8.52 13.07
CA ALA A 44 14.89 -7.25 13.78
C ALA A 44 13.42 -6.78 13.93
N VAL A 45 12.61 -6.90 12.86
CA VAL A 45 11.17 -6.55 12.91
C VAL A 45 10.43 -7.46 13.89
N ARG A 46 10.66 -8.78 13.81
CA ARG A 46 9.99 -9.75 14.70
C ARG A 46 10.37 -9.54 16.17
N ASP A 47 11.66 -9.34 16.44
CA ASP A 47 12.18 -9.16 17.80
C ASP A 47 11.77 -7.79 18.39
N GLY A 48 11.42 -6.82 17.52
CA GLY A 48 10.83 -5.52 17.90
C GLY A 48 9.42 -5.62 18.50
N GLY A 49 8.76 -6.78 18.43
CA GLY A 49 7.43 -6.99 19.00
C GLY A 49 6.31 -6.21 18.30
N LEU A 50 6.54 -5.76 17.07
CA LEU A 50 5.59 -4.97 16.28
C LEU A 50 4.50 -5.85 15.67
N ARG A 51 3.29 -5.29 15.53
CA ARG A 51 2.23 -5.85 14.70
C ARG A 51 2.42 -5.39 13.26
N VAL A 52 2.62 -6.32 12.35
CA VAL A 52 2.80 -6.00 10.94
C VAL A 52 1.46 -6.11 10.22
N GLY A 53 0.91 -4.99 9.78
CA GLY A 53 -0.34 -4.93 9.02
C GLY A 53 -0.15 -5.38 7.58
N ASN A 54 0.92 -4.92 6.96
CA ASN A 54 1.24 -5.25 5.58
C ASN A 54 2.75 -5.31 5.34
N VAL A 55 3.13 -5.99 4.26
CA VAL A 55 4.47 -5.87 3.66
C VAL A 55 4.28 -5.30 2.25
N MET A 56 4.96 -4.19 1.93
CA MET A 56 4.89 -3.50 0.65
C MET A 56 6.16 -3.70 -0.16
N GLY A 57 6.04 -3.66 -1.50
CA GLY A 57 7.20 -3.64 -2.40
C GLY A 57 7.30 -4.85 -3.34
N ALA A 58 6.26 -5.68 -3.42
CA ALA A 58 6.16 -6.67 -4.49
C ALA A 58 5.81 -5.98 -5.83
N GLY A 59 6.32 -6.52 -6.92
CA GLY A 59 6.23 -5.89 -8.24
C GLY A 59 7.28 -4.78 -8.44
N PRO A 60 7.13 -3.95 -9.48
CA PRO A 60 6.19 -4.16 -10.58
C PRO A 60 6.56 -5.38 -11.44
N PHE A 61 5.55 -5.99 -12.10
CA PHE A 61 5.81 -6.99 -13.14
C PHE A 61 6.15 -6.33 -14.47
N THR A 62 7.05 -6.95 -15.24
CA THR A 62 7.33 -6.55 -16.62
C THR A 62 6.30 -7.20 -17.54
N LEU A 63 5.13 -6.56 -17.68
CA LEU A 63 3.96 -7.16 -18.32
C LEU A 63 4.16 -7.46 -19.81
N ASP A 64 4.99 -6.67 -20.51
CA ASP A 64 5.31 -6.80 -21.93
C ASP A 64 6.46 -7.77 -22.22
N ASP A 65 7.11 -8.33 -21.20
CA ASP A 65 8.18 -9.32 -21.37
C ASP A 65 7.98 -10.56 -20.49
N PRO A 66 7.24 -11.57 -20.96
CA PRO A 66 7.00 -12.81 -20.22
C PRO A 66 8.25 -13.59 -19.84
N THR A 67 9.39 -13.33 -20.47
CA THR A 67 10.65 -14.04 -20.15
C THR A 67 11.19 -13.66 -18.78
N ARG A 68 10.77 -12.53 -18.22
CA ARG A 68 11.15 -12.05 -16.89
C ARG A 68 10.30 -12.63 -15.76
N TRP A 69 9.07 -13.04 -16.05
CA TRP A 69 8.11 -13.49 -15.04
C TRP A 69 8.61 -14.63 -14.13
N PRO A 70 9.38 -15.64 -14.59
CA PRO A 70 9.90 -16.68 -13.70
C PRO A 70 10.75 -16.10 -12.55
N ALA A 71 11.64 -15.17 -12.84
CA ALA A 71 12.47 -14.51 -11.81
C ALA A 71 11.64 -13.60 -10.90
N GLU A 72 10.67 -12.86 -11.46
CA GLU A 72 9.77 -12.00 -10.72
C GLU A 72 8.86 -12.81 -9.77
N ARG A 73 8.41 -14.00 -10.18
CA ARG A 73 7.67 -14.94 -9.30
C ARG A 73 8.50 -15.47 -8.14
N VAL A 74 9.78 -15.79 -8.39
CA VAL A 74 10.68 -16.22 -7.30
C VAL A 74 10.83 -15.12 -6.26
N ARG A 75 10.99 -13.87 -6.72
CA ARG A 75 11.05 -12.71 -5.82
C ARG A 75 9.73 -12.49 -5.08
N LEU A 76 8.59 -12.60 -5.76
CA LEU A 76 7.26 -12.52 -5.15
C LEU A 76 7.08 -13.60 -4.07
N GLY A 77 7.52 -14.82 -4.33
CA GLY A 77 7.50 -15.93 -3.36
C GLY A 77 8.28 -15.59 -2.09
N ALA A 78 9.50 -15.09 -2.22
CA ALA A 78 10.30 -14.65 -1.07
C ALA A 78 9.62 -13.54 -0.24
N MET A 79 8.92 -12.61 -0.91
CA MET A 79 8.17 -11.55 -0.22
C MET A 79 6.90 -12.07 0.47
N LEU A 80 6.21 -13.05 -0.12
CA LEU A 80 5.09 -13.74 0.51
C LEU A 80 5.53 -14.50 1.76
N ASP A 81 6.68 -15.18 1.70
CA ASP A 81 7.27 -15.88 2.85
C ASP A 81 7.68 -14.90 3.95
N ALA A 82 8.24 -13.75 3.58
CA ALA A 82 8.54 -12.68 4.53
C ALA A 82 7.28 -12.13 5.20
N ALA A 83 6.24 -11.84 4.43
CA ALA A 83 4.96 -11.38 4.96
C ALA A 83 4.34 -12.41 5.92
N ALA A 84 4.38 -13.69 5.57
CA ALA A 84 3.92 -14.77 6.45
C ALA A 84 4.76 -14.89 7.73
N THR A 85 6.10 -14.78 7.61
CA THR A 85 7.03 -14.83 8.76
C THR A 85 6.79 -13.70 9.74
N LEU A 86 6.42 -12.51 9.24
CA LEU A 86 6.09 -11.33 10.04
C LEU A 86 4.64 -11.31 10.54
N GLY A 87 3.80 -12.27 10.13
CA GLY A 87 2.39 -12.32 10.47
C GLY A 87 1.57 -11.19 9.84
N ALA A 88 2.03 -10.65 8.70
CA ALA A 88 1.34 -9.59 7.99
C ALA A 88 -0.04 -10.06 7.47
N ARG A 89 -1.01 -9.14 7.41
CA ARG A 89 -2.35 -9.44 6.92
C ARG A 89 -2.40 -9.55 5.40
N CYS A 90 -1.52 -8.84 4.69
CA CYS A 90 -1.40 -8.92 3.23
C CYS A 90 0.01 -8.52 2.76
N LEU A 91 0.30 -8.91 1.51
CA LEU A 91 1.44 -8.41 0.76
C LEU A 91 0.96 -7.40 -0.29
N GLY A 92 1.47 -6.17 -0.24
CA GLY A 92 1.19 -5.13 -1.21
C GLY A 92 2.00 -5.30 -2.49
N LEU A 93 1.33 -5.20 -3.63
CA LEU A 93 1.85 -5.41 -4.98
C LEU A 93 1.51 -4.23 -5.88
N THR A 94 2.48 -3.68 -6.62
CA THR A 94 2.21 -2.80 -7.77
C THR A 94 2.11 -3.63 -9.06
N THR A 95 1.14 -3.29 -9.92
CA THR A 95 0.80 -4.13 -11.09
C THR A 95 1.85 -4.11 -12.19
N GLY A 96 2.61 -3.02 -12.29
CA GLY A 96 3.51 -2.75 -13.41
C GLY A 96 2.84 -1.93 -14.52
N PRO A 97 3.66 -1.25 -15.33
CA PRO A 97 3.18 -0.40 -16.42
C PRO A 97 2.63 -1.22 -17.59
N ALA A 98 1.58 -0.71 -18.24
CA ALA A 98 1.06 -1.31 -19.46
C ALA A 98 1.90 -0.97 -20.70
N TYR A 99 2.77 0.05 -20.62
CA TYR A 99 3.52 0.58 -21.77
C TYR A 99 2.60 0.85 -22.97
N ARG A 100 2.74 0.06 -24.05
CA ARG A 100 1.95 0.18 -25.27
C ARG A 100 0.80 -0.82 -25.36
N MET A 101 0.58 -1.62 -24.30
CA MET A 101 -0.54 -2.57 -24.27
C MET A 101 -1.85 -1.84 -23.99
N GLU A 102 -2.92 -2.32 -24.61
CA GLU A 102 -4.27 -1.97 -24.20
C GLU A 102 -4.54 -2.53 -22.78
N TRP A 103 -5.41 -1.87 -22.03
CA TRP A 103 -5.72 -2.22 -20.64
C TRP A 103 -6.04 -3.71 -20.45
N ASP A 104 -6.92 -4.27 -21.29
CA ASP A 104 -7.29 -5.70 -21.21
C ASP A 104 -6.11 -6.64 -21.52
N ALA A 105 -5.18 -6.22 -22.37
CA ALA A 105 -3.97 -7.02 -22.64
C ALA A 105 -3.03 -7.00 -21.41
N ALA A 106 -2.86 -5.86 -20.76
CA ALA A 106 -2.09 -5.74 -19.54
C ALA A 106 -2.72 -6.56 -18.39
N ALA A 107 -4.06 -6.52 -18.26
CA ALA A 107 -4.77 -7.32 -17.27
C ALA A 107 -4.60 -8.83 -17.50
N ARG A 108 -4.64 -9.29 -18.77
CA ARG A 108 -4.34 -10.70 -19.09
C ARG A 108 -2.88 -11.07 -18.81
N ALA A 109 -1.93 -10.18 -19.10
CA ALA A 109 -0.52 -10.40 -18.81
C ALA A 109 -0.28 -10.53 -17.31
N LEU A 110 -0.85 -9.64 -16.50
CA LEU A 110 -0.77 -9.71 -15.04
C LEU A 110 -1.39 -11.02 -14.51
N SER A 111 -2.55 -11.40 -15.03
CA SER A 111 -3.20 -12.68 -14.67
C SER A 111 -2.28 -13.86 -14.96
N ALA A 112 -1.69 -13.92 -16.15
CA ALA A 112 -0.77 -15.00 -16.53
C ALA A 112 0.54 -14.96 -15.71
N ALA A 113 1.00 -13.78 -15.33
CA ALA A 113 2.17 -13.64 -14.47
C ALA A 113 1.92 -14.14 -13.05
N LEU A 114 0.74 -13.87 -12.47
CA LEU A 114 0.39 -14.21 -11.08
C LEU A 114 -0.18 -15.64 -10.93
N ALA A 115 -0.86 -16.17 -11.93
CA ALA A 115 -1.58 -17.44 -11.84
C ALA A 115 -0.76 -18.59 -11.21
N PRO A 116 0.50 -18.86 -11.61
CA PRO A 116 1.27 -19.96 -11.01
C PRO A 116 1.55 -19.79 -9.52
N VAL A 117 1.64 -18.52 -9.03
CA VAL A 117 1.85 -18.26 -7.60
C VAL A 117 0.53 -18.42 -6.84
N ILE A 118 -0.57 -17.91 -7.39
CA ILE A 118 -1.90 -18.03 -6.76
C ILE A 118 -2.34 -19.50 -6.68
N GLU A 119 -2.09 -20.29 -7.73
CA GLU A 119 -2.46 -21.71 -7.80
C GLU A 119 -1.73 -22.59 -6.78
N THR A 120 -0.54 -22.18 -6.32
CA THR A 120 0.18 -22.91 -5.25
C THR A 120 -0.41 -22.69 -3.85
N GLY A 121 -1.32 -21.74 -3.71
CA GLY A 121 -1.86 -21.28 -2.44
C GLY A 121 -1.01 -20.18 -1.82
N LEU A 122 -1.64 -19.06 -1.50
CA LEU A 122 -0.95 -17.91 -0.94
C LEU A 122 -0.85 -18.06 0.59
N PRO A 123 0.35 -17.94 1.19
CA PRO A 123 0.50 -17.97 2.65
C PRO A 123 -0.11 -16.73 3.32
N VAL A 124 -0.16 -15.60 2.58
CA VAL A 124 -0.89 -14.38 2.94
C VAL A 124 -1.59 -13.83 1.69
N PRO A 125 -2.73 -13.13 1.81
CA PRO A 125 -3.36 -12.50 0.65
C PRO A 125 -2.46 -11.47 -0.02
N ILE A 126 -2.55 -11.38 -1.36
CA ILE A 126 -1.97 -10.28 -2.13
C ILE A 126 -3.00 -9.15 -2.22
N ALA A 127 -2.59 -7.92 -1.96
CA ALA A 127 -3.35 -6.70 -2.20
C ALA A 127 -2.64 -5.87 -3.28
N PHE A 128 -3.18 -5.81 -4.49
CA PHE A 128 -2.55 -4.93 -5.47
C PHE A 128 -3.06 -3.49 -5.31
N GLU A 129 -2.13 -2.55 -5.46
CA GLU A 129 -2.38 -1.13 -5.38
C GLU A 129 -2.83 -0.59 -6.74
N HIS A 130 -3.95 0.14 -6.75
CA HIS A 130 -4.23 1.05 -7.85
C HIS A 130 -3.45 2.34 -7.64
N THR A 131 -2.79 2.80 -8.69
CA THR A 131 -1.84 3.91 -8.59
C THR A 131 -2.42 5.21 -9.13
N ASN A 132 -1.94 6.33 -8.64
CA ASN A 132 -2.27 7.63 -9.21
C ASN A 132 -1.91 7.64 -10.71
N SER A 133 -2.78 8.24 -11.54
CA SER A 133 -2.59 8.32 -12.99
C SER A 133 -1.33 9.08 -13.43
N LEU A 134 -0.67 9.80 -12.52
CA LEU A 134 0.65 10.40 -12.72
C LEU A 134 1.80 9.41 -12.51
N ARG A 135 1.51 8.18 -12.06
CA ARG A 135 2.50 7.11 -11.83
C ARG A 135 2.23 5.87 -12.69
N PRO A 136 2.10 6.03 -14.03
CA PRO A 136 1.92 4.90 -14.93
C PRO A 136 3.15 3.98 -15.00
N ASP A 137 4.26 4.39 -14.42
CA ASP A 137 5.49 3.60 -14.23
C ASP A 137 5.33 2.50 -13.17
N LEU A 138 4.43 2.69 -12.20
CA LEU A 138 4.18 1.72 -11.13
C LEU A 138 3.03 0.76 -11.44
N GLY A 139 2.01 1.23 -12.14
CA GLY A 139 0.84 0.42 -12.42
C GLY A 139 0.01 0.94 -13.58
N PHE A 140 -0.87 0.09 -14.12
CA PHE A 140 -1.78 0.42 -15.20
C PHE A 140 -3.24 0.56 -14.73
N VAL A 141 -3.52 0.30 -13.47
CA VAL A 141 -4.85 0.43 -12.87
C VAL A 141 -4.90 1.74 -12.10
N HIS A 142 -5.78 2.65 -12.50
CA HIS A 142 -5.81 4.02 -11.98
C HIS A 142 -7.16 4.42 -11.36
N SER A 143 -8.11 3.49 -11.29
CA SER A 143 -9.37 3.71 -10.58
C SER A 143 -9.64 2.60 -9.58
N LEU A 144 -10.31 2.92 -8.47
CA LEU A 144 -10.73 1.93 -7.49
C LEU A 144 -11.73 0.94 -8.08
N ALA A 145 -12.62 1.41 -8.98
CA ALA A 145 -13.60 0.54 -9.63
C ALA A 145 -12.93 -0.54 -10.48
N ASP A 146 -11.94 -0.16 -11.32
CA ASP A 146 -11.17 -1.11 -12.12
C ASP A 146 -10.34 -2.05 -11.24
N ALA A 147 -9.82 -1.53 -10.11
CA ALA A 147 -9.07 -2.33 -9.15
C ALA A 147 -9.93 -3.43 -8.51
N VAL A 148 -11.13 -3.08 -8.03
CA VAL A 148 -12.08 -4.04 -7.44
C VAL A 148 -12.46 -5.12 -8.47
N ASP A 149 -12.73 -4.73 -9.69
CA ASP A 149 -13.11 -5.66 -10.77
C ASP A 149 -11.97 -6.61 -11.13
N LEU A 150 -10.76 -6.07 -11.27
CA LEU A 150 -9.57 -6.86 -11.57
C LEU A 150 -9.20 -7.80 -10.40
N ALA A 151 -9.28 -7.32 -9.15
CA ALA A 151 -8.99 -8.12 -7.97
C ALA A 151 -9.88 -9.37 -7.90
N ARG A 152 -11.18 -9.21 -8.14
CA ARG A 152 -12.13 -10.33 -8.18
C ARG A 152 -11.80 -11.33 -9.27
N ARG A 153 -11.42 -10.84 -10.47
CA ARG A 153 -11.01 -11.72 -11.58
C ARG A 153 -9.74 -12.49 -11.28
N LEU A 154 -8.81 -11.88 -10.54
CA LEU A 154 -7.53 -12.50 -10.18
C LEU A 154 -7.59 -13.38 -8.92
N GLY A 155 -8.65 -13.25 -8.10
CA GLY A 155 -8.73 -13.90 -6.80
C GLY A 155 -7.77 -13.31 -5.76
N VAL A 156 -7.50 -12.00 -5.83
CA VAL A 156 -6.65 -11.25 -4.91
C VAL A 156 -7.41 -10.07 -4.31
N GLY A 157 -6.80 -9.29 -3.44
CA GLY A 157 -7.39 -8.09 -2.87
C GLY A 157 -6.85 -6.79 -3.46
N VAL A 158 -7.35 -5.70 -2.92
CA VAL A 158 -7.01 -4.32 -3.30
C VAL A 158 -6.34 -3.63 -2.13
N CYS A 159 -5.24 -2.94 -2.40
CA CYS A 159 -4.75 -1.83 -1.61
C CYS A 159 -5.40 -0.54 -2.16
N MET A 160 -6.33 0.02 -1.40
CA MET A 160 -6.97 1.28 -1.77
C MET A 160 -6.08 2.46 -1.37
N GLU A 161 -5.57 3.18 -2.35
CA GLU A 161 -4.79 4.40 -2.14
C GLU A 161 -5.73 5.62 -2.21
N CYS A 162 -5.91 6.33 -1.09
CA CYS A 162 -6.85 7.46 -1.01
C CYS A 162 -6.49 8.57 -2.00
N ASN A 163 -5.20 8.89 -2.15
CA ASN A 163 -4.74 9.93 -3.08
C ASN A 163 -5.00 9.57 -4.56
N ALA A 164 -5.07 8.29 -4.88
CA ALA A 164 -5.36 7.87 -6.26
C ALA A 164 -6.84 7.94 -6.62
N CYS A 165 -7.75 7.75 -5.65
CA CYS A 165 -9.19 7.60 -5.93
C CYS A 165 -10.10 8.69 -5.35
N TRP A 166 -9.63 9.59 -4.48
CA TRP A 166 -10.50 10.54 -3.77
C TRP A 166 -11.38 11.41 -4.67
N ALA A 167 -10.95 11.68 -5.90
CA ALA A 167 -11.67 12.50 -6.88
C ALA A 167 -12.61 11.68 -7.78
N GLU A 168 -12.72 10.37 -7.59
CA GLU A 168 -13.62 9.53 -8.39
C GLU A 168 -15.09 9.85 -8.09
N ARG A 169 -15.88 10.01 -9.14
CA ARG A 169 -17.29 10.41 -9.06
C ARG A 169 -18.12 9.48 -8.18
N ASP A 170 -17.94 8.17 -8.32
CA ASP A 170 -18.79 7.16 -7.67
C ASP A 170 -18.03 6.42 -6.55
N LEU A 171 -17.01 7.07 -5.95
CA LEU A 171 -16.13 6.46 -4.94
C LEU A 171 -16.89 5.77 -3.81
N ARG A 172 -17.91 6.44 -3.23
CA ARG A 172 -18.73 5.84 -2.17
C ARG A 172 -19.34 4.52 -2.59
N ARG A 173 -19.98 4.49 -3.77
CA ARG A 173 -20.60 3.27 -4.30
C ARG A 173 -19.56 2.17 -4.57
N THR A 174 -18.40 2.56 -5.08
CA THR A 174 -17.30 1.61 -5.31
C THR A 174 -16.81 1.00 -4.00
N ILE A 175 -16.69 1.79 -2.94
CA ILE A 175 -16.38 1.30 -1.59
C ILE A 175 -17.47 0.34 -1.11
N GLU A 176 -18.74 0.76 -1.14
CA GLU A 176 -19.88 -0.06 -0.68
C GLU A 176 -19.94 -1.42 -1.37
N THR A 177 -19.62 -1.47 -2.67
CA THR A 177 -19.69 -2.71 -3.46
C THR A 177 -18.39 -3.49 -3.51
N GLY A 178 -17.26 -2.89 -3.14
CA GLY A 178 -15.91 -3.46 -3.25
C GLY A 178 -15.23 -3.77 -1.93
N VAL A 179 -15.86 -3.43 -0.78
CA VAL A 179 -15.25 -3.54 0.55
C VAL A 179 -14.78 -4.96 0.90
N ASP A 180 -15.42 -5.96 0.33
CA ASP A 180 -15.09 -7.39 0.51
C ASP A 180 -13.70 -7.78 -0.03
N VAL A 181 -13.17 -7.02 -0.99
CA VAL A 181 -11.83 -7.25 -1.56
C VAL A 181 -10.81 -6.17 -1.17
N ILE A 182 -11.21 -5.09 -0.47
CA ILE A 182 -10.28 -4.09 0.04
C ILE A 182 -9.60 -4.63 1.30
N LEU A 183 -8.32 -4.99 1.20
CA LEU A 183 -7.55 -5.60 2.29
C LEU A 183 -6.79 -4.59 3.13
N MET A 184 -6.37 -3.49 2.55
CA MET A 184 -5.72 -2.37 3.23
C MET A 184 -6.06 -1.05 2.56
N VAL A 185 -5.97 0.04 3.30
CA VAL A 185 -6.21 1.40 2.82
C VAL A 185 -4.99 2.26 3.16
N GLN A 186 -4.35 2.81 2.14
CA GLN A 186 -3.31 3.82 2.33
C GLN A 186 -3.96 5.19 2.48
N VAL A 187 -3.52 5.90 3.51
CA VAL A 187 -4.03 7.23 3.87
C VAL A 187 -2.90 8.23 3.85
N ASP A 188 -3.11 9.28 3.14
CA ASP A 188 -2.31 10.51 3.07
C ASP A 188 -3.22 11.64 2.62
N ASP A 189 -2.70 12.84 2.54
CA ASP A 189 -3.44 13.99 2.04
C ASP A 189 -2.69 14.67 0.87
N PHE A 190 -3.39 15.51 0.13
CA PHE A 190 -2.89 16.11 -1.10
C PHE A 190 -3.44 17.53 -1.25
N VAL A 191 -2.57 18.47 -1.65
CA VAL A 191 -2.96 19.85 -1.92
C VAL A 191 -3.30 20.03 -3.40
N VAL A 192 -4.55 20.41 -3.69
CA VAL A 192 -5.02 20.68 -5.05
C VAL A 192 -4.13 21.70 -5.75
N GLY A 193 -3.75 21.39 -6.99
CA GLY A 193 -2.81 22.17 -7.78
C GLY A 193 -1.36 21.69 -7.71
N THR A 194 -1.02 20.76 -6.82
CA THR A 194 0.27 20.07 -6.84
C THR A 194 0.38 19.21 -8.09
N ARG A 195 1.49 19.29 -8.82
CA ARG A 195 1.72 18.54 -10.08
C ARG A 195 2.77 17.46 -9.96
N ASP A 196 3.54 17.49 -8.87
CA ASP A 196 4.58 16.50 -8.61
C ASP A 196 4.00 15.31 -7.85
N THR A 197 4.54 14.12 -8.10
CA THR A 197 4.16 12.90 -7.38
C THR A 197 5.36 11.98 -7.20
N PRO A 198 5.58 11.41 -6.00
CA PRO A 198 4.77 11.63 -4.79
C PRO A 198 5.02 13.03 -4.18
N ASN A 199 3.97 13.70 -3.75
CA ASN A 199 4.07 14.96 -3.00
C ASN A 199 2.87 15.05 -2.05
N ARG A 200 2.85 14.18 -1.07
CA ARG A 200 1.80 14.02 -0.07
C ARG A 200 2.02 15.01 1.07
N VAL A 201 0.96 15.24 1.82
CA VAL A 201 0.99 16.01 3.07
C VAL A 201 0.33 15.20 4.19
N VAL A 202 0.52 15.66 5.42
CA VAL A 202 -0.11 15.06 6.59
C VAL A 202 -1.64 15.17 6.49
N PRO A 203 -2.42 14.13 6.86
CA PRO A 203 -3.88 14.19 6.90
C PRO A 203 -4.40 15.42 7.63
N GLY A 204 -5.23 16.22 6.93
CA GLY A 204 -5.76 17.50 7.41
C GLY A 204 -5.01 18.74 6.92
N ASP A 205 -3.86 18.59 6.28
CA ASP A 205 -3.13 19.70 5.66
C ASP A 205 -3.45 19.86 4.16
N GLY A 206 -4.24 18.94 3.60
CA GLY A 206 -4.61 18.94 2.19
C GLY A 206 -6.10 19.11 1.95
N ASP A 207 -6.52 18.70 0.77
CA ASP A 207 -7.88 18.91 0.25
C ASP A 207 -8.67 17.60 0.09
N ILE A 208 -8.10 16.44 0.45
CA ILE A 208 -8.80 15.16 0.37
C ILE A 208 -9.86 15.09 1.48
N PRO A 209 -11.13 14.77 1.19
CA PRO A 209 -12.17 14.65 2.21
C PRO A 209 -12.02 13.32 3.00
N LEU A 210 -10.86 13.13 3.65
CA LEU A 210 -10.45 11.87 4.28
C LEU A 210 -11.46 11.35 5.31
N GLU A 211 -11.99 12.23 6.18
CA GLU A 211 -12.96 11.80 7.21
C GLU A 211 -14.22 11.21 6.59
N GLY A 212 -14.68 11.78 5.46
CA GLY A 212 -15.81 11.21 4.71
C GLY A 212 -15.48 9.87 4.07
N ILE A 213 -14.27 9.72 3.51
CA ILE A 213 -13.83 8.47 2.86
C ILE A 213 -13.66 7.37 3.91
N VAL A 214 -12.97 7.65 5.01
CA VAL A 214 -12.78 6.71 6.12
C VAL A 214 -14.12 6.33 6.75
N GLY A 215 -15.02 7.30 6.95
CA GLY A 215 -16.39 7.06 7.42
C GLY A 215 -17.15 6.10 6.51
N HIS A 216 -17.11 6.31 5.19
CA HIS A 216 -17.76 5.41 4.23
C HIS A 216 -17.19 3.99 4.24
N LEU A 217 -15.87 3.84 4.40
CA LEU A 217 -15.22 2.54 4.56
C LEU A 217 -15.73 1.81 5.80
N LEU A 218 -15.76 2.48 6.95
CA LEU A 218 -16.22 1.92 8.21
C LEU A 218 -17.73 1.56 8.17
N GLU A 219 -18.57 2.43 7.60
CA GLU A 219 -20.01 2.19 7.38
C GLU A 219 -20.24 0.98 6.47
N SER A 220 -19.41 0.81 5.44
CA SER A 220 -19.47 -0.33 4.51
C SER A 220 -18.95 -1.63 5.10
N GLY A 221 -18.44 -1.60 6.33
CA GLY A 221 -17.97 -2.80 7.05
C GLY A 221 -16.48 -3.09 6.91
N TYR A 222 -15.67 -2.14 6.41
CA TYR A 222 -14.21 -2.29 6.42
C TYR A 222 -13.69 -2.50 7.84
N ARG A 223 -12.80 -3.49 8.01
CA ARG A 223 -12.16 -3.84 9.30
C ARG A 223 -10.67 -4.12 9.13
N GLY A 224 -10.11 -3.64 8.02
CA GLY A 224 -8.68 -3.71 7.74
C GLY A 224 -7.91 -2.57 8.39
N ASP A 225 -6.65 -2.47 8.00
CA ASP A 225 -5.74 -1.45 8.51
C ASP A 225 -5.79 -0.19 7.66
N PHE A 226 -5.70 0.97 8.31
CA PHE A 226 -5.40 2.24 7.66
C PHE A 226 -3.90 2.47 7.76
N ASP A 227 -3.20 2.38 6.63
CA ASP A 227 -1.75 2.53 6.55
C ASP A 227 -1.39 3.97 6.18
N LEU A 228 -0.82 4.69 7.13
CA LEU A 228 -0.42 6.09 6.94
C LEU A 228 0.87 6.13 6.10
N GLU A 229 0.76 6.57 4.84
CA GLU A 229 1.86 6.61 3.87
C GLU A 229 2.17 8.02 3.42
N LEU A 230 3.13 8.66 4.11
CA LEU A 230 3.52 10.05 3.91
C LEU A 230 4.82 10.13 3.10
N VAL A 231 4.72 10.39 1.79
CA VAL A 231 5.88 10.40 0.88
C VAL A 231 5.92 11.69 0.06
N GLY A 232 7.07 12.32 0.04
CA GLY A 232 7.32 13.47 -0.81
C GLY A 232 8.12 14.59 -0.15
N PRO A 233 8.48 15.60 -0.95
CA PRO A 233 9.40 16.65 -0.51
C PRO A 233 8.89 17.47 0.68
N ARG A 234 7.58 17.65 0.82
CA ARG A 234 7.00 18.39 1.96
C ARG A 234 7.18 17.64 3.28
N ILE A 235 7.09 16.31 3.24
CA ILE A 235 7.32 15.44 4.41
C ILE A 235 8.81 15.47 4.80
N GLU A 236 9.71 15.46 3.79
CA GLU A 236 11.14 15.56 4.02
C GLU A 236 11.55 16.93 4.58
N GLU A 237 10.94 18.00 4.07
CA GLU A 237 11.19 19.38 4.54
C GLU A 237 10.72 19.58 6.00
N GLU A 238 9.57 19.01 6.37
CA GLU A 238 9.07 19.03 7.76
C GLU A 238 9.93 18.15 8.69
N GLY A 239 10.47 17.06 8.14
CA GLY A 239 11.18 16.02 8.86
C GLY A 239 10.25 14.86 9.25
N TYR A 240 10.69 13.63 8.96
CA TYR A 240 9.88 12.41 9.13
C TYR A 240 9.27 12.26 10.53
N ALA A 241 10.04 12.46 11.58
CA ALA A 241 9.54 12.31 12.96
C ALA A 241 8.37 13.25 13.27
N ALA A 242 8.45 14.51 12.82
CA ALA A 242 7.40 15.51 13.03
C ALA A 242 6.15 15.17 12.19
N ALA A 243 6.33 14.92 10.90
CA ALA A 243 5.24 14.60 9.98
C ALA A 243 4.51 13.31 10.39
N ILE A 244 5.25 12.25 10.75
CA ILE A 244 4.67 10.97 11.21
C ILE A 244 3.90 11.19 12.51
N GLY A 245 4.48 11.89 13.49
CA GLY A 245 3.80 12.16 14.76
C GLY A 245 2.48 12.89 14.58
N ARG A 246 2.45 13.94 13.73
CA ARG A 246 1.22 14.66 13.38
C ARG A 246 0.22 13.76 12.63
N GLY A 247 0.71 12.98 11.68
CA GLY A 247 -0.12 12.05 10.90
C GLY A 247 -0.82 11.01 11.76
N VAL A 248 -0.08 10.40 12.70
CA VAL A 248 -0.64 9.44 13.66
C VAL A 248 -1.69 10.12 14.53
N ALA A 249 -1.40 11.31 15.07
CA ALA A 249 -2.37 12.06 15.88
C ALA A 249 -3.63 12.44 15.08
N ALA A 250 -3.48 12.87 13.81
CA ALA A 250 -4.59 13.23 12.94
C ALA A 250 -5.49 12.00 12.64
N MET A 251 -4.88 10.85 12.29
CA MET A 251 -5.63 9.63 12.03
C MET A 251 -6.31 9.09 13.29
N THR A 252 -5.63 9.05 14.42
CA THR A 252 -6.23 8.63 15.70
C THR A 252 -7.44 9.49 16.03
N GLY A 253 -7.28 10.82 15.99
CA GLY A 253 -8.40 11.73 16.26
C GLY A 253 -9.56 11.61 15.25
N MET A 254 -9.28 11.27 14.00
CA MET A 254 -10.30 11.00 12.98
C MET A 254 -11.07 9.71 13.31
N LEU A 255 -10.36 8.63 13.61
CA LEU A 255 -10.98 7.34 13.98
C LEU A 255 -11.81 7.47 15.26
N ASP A 256 -11.32 8.18 16.28
CA ASP A 256 -12.06 8.46 17.53
C ASP A 256 -13.40 9.18 17.23
N ARG A 257 -13.39 10.21 16.36
CA ARG A 257 -14.63 10.91 15.96
C ARG A 257 -15.60 10.02 15.19
N LEU A 258 -15.09 9.06 14.45
CA LEU A 258 -15.89 8.07 13.71
C LEU A 258 -16.30 6.86 14.55
N GLY A 259 -15.83 6.77 15.80
CA GLY A 259 -16.17 5.69 16.73
C GLY A 259 -15.52 4.34 16.41
N ALA A 260 -14.33 4.35 15.82
CA ALA A 260 -13.58 3.17 15.38
C ALA A 260 -12.37 2.86 16.27
#